data_0038be8df53af9d0bbf5e6da228ae511
#
_entry.id   0038be8df53af9d0bbf5e6da228ae511
#
_cell.length_a   1.000
_cell.length_b   1.000
_cell.length_c   1.000
_cell.angle_alpha   90.00
_cell.angle_beta   90.00
_cell.angle_gamma   90.00
#
_symmetry.space_group_name_H-M   'P 1'
#
loop_
_entity.id
_entity.type
_entity.pdbx_description
1 polymer ?
#
loop_
_entity_poly.entity_id
_entity_poly.type
_entity_poly.pdbx_seq_one_letter_code
_entity_poly.pdbx_strand_id
1 'polypeptide(L)'
;MSLPDDYTITKVLVFLSVEKALREINGSVFEKVTEILKTKYNSYLYDCYDHPEYLNQILKAFFGDCFVAITDTIKKYLAEYSNRKQVNRFIEVVCNE
;
A
#
# COMPACT_ATOMS: atom_id res chain seq x y z
N MET A 1 -18.86 8.90 22.41
CA MET A 1 -17.86 8.73 21.35
C MET A 1 -18.11 7.43 20.61
N SER A 2 -18.28 7.48 19.31
CA SER A 2 -18.53 6.27 18.53
C SER A 2 -17.19 5.62 18.15
N LEU A 3 -17.17 4.30 18.07
CA LEU A 3 -16.00 3.57 17.62
C LEU A 3 -15.85 3.75 16.10
N PRO A 4 -14.62 3.73 15.57
CA PRO A 4 -14.40 3.74 14.13
C PRO A 4 -15.09 2.54 13.49
N ASP A 5 -15.60 2.70 12.29
CA ASP A 5 -16.19 1.59 11.56
C ASP A 5 -15.10 0.65 11.02
N ASP A 6 -15.52 -0.52 10.52
CA ASP A 6 -14.58 -1.51 10.02
C ASP A 6 -13.78 -0.99 8.83
N TYR A 7 -14.40 -0.18 8.00
CA TYR A 7 -13.72 0.44 6.86
C TYR A 7 -12.54 1.30 7.31
N THR A 8 -12.77 2.19 8.28
CA THR A 8 -11.72 3.07 8.77
C THR A 8 -10.62 2.29 9.46
N ILE A 9 -10.97 1.30 10.27
CA ILE A 9 -9.98 0.45 10.94
C ILE A 9 -9.11 -0.26 9.93
N THR A 10 -9.72 -0.89 8.93
CA THR A 10 -9.00 -1.64 7.91
C THR A 10 -8.10 -0.70 7.10
N LYS A 11 -8.59 0.47 6.75
CA LYS A 11 -7.82 1.46 6.00
C LYS A 11 -6.56 1.89 6.75
N VAL A 12 -6.68 2.13 8.05
CA VAL A 12 -5.53 2.49 8.89
C VAL A 12 -4.53 1.34 8.96
N LEU A 13 -5.01 0.10 9.16
CA LEU A 13 -4.13 -1.06 9.23
C LEU A 13 -3.36 -1.26 7.94
N VAL A 14 -4.03 -1.12 6.80
CA VAL A 14 -3.39 -1.25 5.49
C VAL A 14 -2.37 -0.13 5.29
N PHE A 15 -2.74 1.10 5.60
CA PHE A 15 -1.83 2.25 5.47
C PHE A 15 -0.55 2.03 6.28
N LEU A 16 -0.69 1.67 7.56
CA LEU A 16 0.47 1.49 8.43
C LEU A 16 1.36 0.33 7.94
N SER A 17 0.74 -0.74 7.47
CA SER A 17 1.48 -1.90 6.96
C SER A 17 2.26 -1.56 5.69
N VAL A 18 1.63 -0.83 4.77
CA VAL A 18 2.29 -0.42 3.53
C VAL A 18 3.43 0.57 3.82
N GLU A 19 3.19 1.54 4.69
CA GLU A 19 4.22 2.50 5.08
C GLU A 19 5.43 1.77 5.65
N LYS A 20 5.18 0.84 6.56
CA LYS A 20 6.25 0.06 7.19
C LYS A 20 7.02 -0.76 6.17
N ALA A 21 6.30 -1.40 5.24
CA ALA A 21 6.92 -2.20 4.19
C ALA A 21 7.82 -1.36 3.29
N LEU A 22 7.35 -0.20 2.85
CA LEU A 22 8.14 0.67 1.98
C LEU A 22 9.38 1.19 2.69
N ARG A 23 9.27 1.55 3.97
CA ARG A 23 10.41 2.01 4.75
C ARG A 23 11.43 0.90 5.01
N GLU A 24 10.96 -0.34 5.16
CA GLU A 24 11.85 -1.48 5.37
C GLU A 24 12.73 -1.75 4.15
N ILE A 25 12.16 -1.60 2.94
CA ILE A 25 12.93 -1.79 1.71
C ILE A 25 14.05 -0.74 1.63
N ASN A 26 13.67 0.53 1.74
CA ASN A 26 14.60 1.64 1.70
C ASN A 26 13.81 2.93 1.96
N GLY A 27 14.31 3.80 2.82
CA GLY A 27 13.64 5.07 3.13
C GLY A 27 13.34 5.90 1.88
N SER A 28 14.22 5.85 0.87
CA SER A 28 14.01 6.62 -0.36
C SER A 28 12.86 6.06 -1.19
N VAL A 29 12.54 4.77 -1.09
CA VAL A 29 11.37 4.19 -1.77
C VAL A 29 10.09 4.82 -1.22
N PHE A 30 9.97 4.89 0.10
CA PHE A 30 8.81 5.50 0.75
C PHE A 30 8.66 6.95 0.30
N GLU A 31 9.74 7.73 0.37
CA GLU A 31 9.71 9.14 -0.01
C GLU A 31 9.31 9.33 -1.47
N LYS A 32 9.86 8.51 -2.36
CA LYS A 32 9.58 8.63 -3.79
C LYS A 32 8.13 8.25 -4.10
N VAL A 33 7.62 7.19 -3.49
CA VAL A 33 6.23 6.78 -3.69
C VAL A 33 5.29 7.88 -3.24
N THR A 34 5.52 8.46 -2.05
CA THR A 34 4.64 9.52 -1.53
C THR A 34 4.70 10.77 -2.38
N GLU A 35 5.89 11.11 -2.91
CA GLU A 35 6.06 12.26 -3.80
C GLU A 35 5.29 12.05 -5.11
N ILE A 36 5.40 10.88 -5.72
CA ILE A 36 4.70 10.58 -6.96
C ILE A 36 3.19 10.61 -6.76
N LEU A 37 2.71 10.04 -5.65
CA LEU A 37 1.29 10.09 -5.32
C LEU A 37 0.79 11.53 -5.25
N LYS A 38 1.54 12.38 -4.56
CA LYS A 38 1.15 13.78 -4.40
C LYS A 38 1.17 14.54 -5.72
N THR A 39 2.22 14.36 -6.52
CA THR A 39 2.42 15.16 -7.72
C THR A 39 1.63 14.66 -8.92
N LYS A 40 1.50 13.34 -9.09
CA LYS A 40 0.84 12.76 -10.26
C LYS A 40 -0.60 12.34 -10.02
N TYR A 41 -0.94 11.97 -8.80
CA TYR A 41 -2.28 11.47 -8.47
C TYR A 41 -3.04 12.41 -7.55
N ASN A 42 -2.39 13.46 -7.07
CA ASN A 42 -2.98 14.39 -6.10
C ASN A 42 -3.58 13.64 -4.91
N SER A 43 -2.85 12.63 -4.42
CA SER A 43 -3.31 11.72 -3.37
C SER A 43 -2.22 11.47 -2.35
N TYR A 44 -2.60 10.84 -1.24
CA TYR A 44 -1.68 10.43 -0.18
C TYR A 44 -1.64 8.91 -0.11
N LEU A 45 -0.61 8.38 0.55
CA LEU A 45 -0.49 6.93 0.72
C LEU A 45 -1.74 6.34 1.39
N TYR A 46 -2.34 7.06 2.33
CA TYR A 46 -3.56 6.64 3.00
C TYR A 46 -4.71 6.40 2.01
N ASP A 47 -4.76 7.19 0.94
CA ASP A 47 -5.80 7.08 -0.08
C ASP A 47 -5.64 5.84 -0.97
N CYS A 48 -4.47 5.21 -0.94
CA CYS A 48 -4.23 4.02 -1.75
C CYS A 48 -5.09 2.83 -1.33
N TYR A 49 -5.63 2.85 -0.12
CA TYR A 49 -6.58 1.81 0.27
C TYR A 49 -7.80 1.81 -0.65
N ASP A 50 -8.29 3.00 -1.00
CA ASP A 50 -9.43 3.14 -1.90
C ASP A 50 -9.02 3.06 -3.38
N HIS A 51 -7.75 3.31 -3.66
CA HIS A 51 -7.20 3.33 -5.01
C HIS A 51 -5.90 2.52 -5.08
N PRO A 52 -5.98 1.21 -4.81
CA PRO A 52 -4.77 0.37 -4.82
C PRO A 52 -4.08 0.34 -6.18
N GLU A 53 -4.79 0.61 -7.26
CA GLU A 53 -4.22 0.68 -8.60
C GLU A 53 -3.17 1.79 -8.73
N TYR A 54 -3.29 2.85 -7.96
CA TYR A 54 -2.26 3.91 -7.97
C TYR A 54 -0.92 3.35 -7.52
N LEU A 55 -0.93 2.61 -6.42
CA LEU A 55 0.30 2.03 -5.89
C LEU A 55 0.88 0.99 -6.85
N ASN A 56 0.02 0.15 -7.41
CA ASN A 56 0.46 -0.84 -8.41
C ASN A 56 1.16 -0.17 -9.60
N GLN A 57 0.56 0.89 -10.13
CA GLN A 57 1.12 1.60 -11.28
C GLN A 57 2.46 2.26 -10.95
N ILE A 58 2.56 2.87 -9.77
CA ILE A 58 3.80 3.51 -9.34
C ILE A 58 4.92 2.48 -9.19
N LEU A 59 4.63 1.37 -8.53
CA LEU A 59 5.63 0.33 -8.31
C LEU A 59 6.12 -0.26 -9.62
N LYS A 60 5.23 -0.50 -10.57
CA LYS A 60 5.62 -1.03 -11.87
C LYS A 60 6.42 -0.03 -12.70
N ALA A 61 5.99 1.23 -12.71
CA ALA A 61 6.61 2.24 -13.56
C ALA A 61 7.97 2.71 -13.05
N PHE A 62 8.12 2.86 -11.74
CA PHE A 62 9.31 3.46 -11.15
C PHE A 62 10.21 2.48 -10.42
N PHE A 63 9.71 1.31 -10.07
CA PHE A 63 10.44 0.31 -9.30
C PHE A 63 10.31 -1.08 -9.91
N GLY A 64 10.26 -1.17 -11.25
CA GLY A 64 10.04 -2.43 -11.94
C GLY A 64 10.95 -3.57 -11.49
N ASP A 65 12.23 -3.28 -11.32
CA ASP A 65 13.21 -4.28 -10.90
C ASP A 65 13.01 -4.75 -9.46
N CYS A 66 12.38 -3.91 -8.64
CA CYS A 66 12.14 -4.20 -7.22
C CYS A 66 10.68 -4.52 -6.94
N PHE A 67 9.85 -4.59 -7.97
CA PHE A 67 8.40 -4.76 -7.80
C PHE A 67 8.07 -5.97 -6.94
N VAL A 68 8.65 -7.14 -7.25
CA VAL A 68 8.38 -8.37 -6.51
C VAL A 68 8.83 -8.25 -5.06
N ALA A 69 10.03 -7.70 -4.84
CA ALA A 69 10.56 -7.53 -3.49
C ALA A 69 9.66 -6.62 -2.65
N ILE A 70 9.20 -5.52 -3.24
CA ILE A 70 8.34 -4.57 -2.54
C ILE A 70 6.99 -5.19 -2.23
N THR A 71 6.36 -5.84 -3.23
CA THR A 71 5.05 -6.44 -3.04
C THR A 71 5.09 -7.60 -2.07
N ASP A 72 6.15 -8.40 -2.08
CA ASP A 72 6.32 -9.49 -1.11
C ASP A 72 6.42 -8.95 0.31
N THR A 73 7.10 -7.82 0.50
CA THR A 73 7.21 -7.19 1.81
C THR A 73 5.85 -6.66 2.27
N ILE A 74 5.08 -6.07 1.35
CA ILE A 74 3.73 -5.62 1.66
C ILE A 74 2.84 -6.80 2.08
N LYS A 75 2.90 -7.89 1.34
CA LYS A 75 2.14 -9.12 1.67
C LYS A 75 2.51 -9.63 3.05
N LYS A 76 3.81 -9.61 3.37
CA LYS A 76 4.30 -10.07 4.67
C LYS A 76 3.64 -9.29 5.82
N TYR A 77 3.58 -7.97 5.72
CA TYR A 77 2.99 -7.15 6.77
C TYR A 77 1.47 -7.25 6.81
N LEU A 78 0.83 -7.54 5.69
CA LEU A 78 -0.62 -7.65 5.64
C LEU A 78 -1.12 -9.06 5.94
N ALA A 79 -0.21 -10.03 6.04
CA ALA A 79 -0.59 -11.43 6.25
C ALA A 79 -1.43 -11.64 7.51
N GLU A 80 -1.14 -10.89 8.59
CA GLU A 80 -1.87 -11.03 9.84
C GLU A 80 -3.31 -10.53 9.75
N TYR A 81 -3.64 -9.80 8.68
CA TYR A 81 -4.98 -9.28 8.45
C TYR A 81 -5.69 -10.00 7.29
N SER A 82 -5.16 -11.15 6.88
CA SER A 82 -5.66 -11.87 5.70
C SER A 82 -7.07 -12.44 5.87
N ASN A 83 -7.60 -12.44 7.10
CA ASN A 83 -8.99 -12.83 7.34
C ASN A 83 -9.99 -11.75 6.88
N ARG A 84 -9.50 -10.56 6.52
CA ARG A 84 -10.35 -9.48 6.02
C ARG A 84 -10.35 -9.51 4.49
N LYS A 85 -11.53 -9.64 3.91
CA LYS A 85 -11.67 -9.70 2.43
C LYS A 85 -11.11 -8.47 1.75
N GLN A 86 -11.30 -7.31 2.36
CA GLN A 86 -10.84 -6.05 1.83
C GLN A 86 -9.31 -5.99 1.74
N VAL A 87 -8.63 -6.61 2.69
CA VAL A 87 -7.16 -6.67 2.68
C VAL A 87 -6.69 -7.54 1.53
N ASN A 88 -7.32 -8.70 1.35
CA ASN A 88 -6.96 -9.60 0.26
C ASN A 88 -7.18 -8.95 -1.11
N ARG A 89 -8.28 -8.19 -1.25
CA ARG A 89 -8.57 -7.47 -2.48
C ARG A 89 -7.51 -6.40 -2.76
N PHE A 90 -7.11 -5.67 -1.71
CA PHE A 90 -6.05 -4.66 -1.82
C PHE A 90 -4.76 -5.31 -2.33
N ILE A 91 -4.37 -6.45 -1.71
CA ILE A 91 -3.18 -7.17 -2.10
C ILE A 91 -3.26 -7.62 -3.56
N GLU A 92 -4.39 -8.16 -3.99
CA GLU A 92 -4.56 -8.61 -5.37
C GLU A 92 -4.31 -7.50 -6.37
N VAL A 93 -4.82 -6.30 -6.09
CA VAL A 93 -4.66 -5.18 -7.01
C VAL A 93 -3.23 -4.64 -6.99
N VAL A 94 -2.68 -4.41 -5.80
CA VAL A 94 -1.33 -3.84 -5.67
C VAL A 94 -0.27 -4.77 -6.23
N CYS A 95 -0.42 -6.06 -6.02
CA CYS A 95 0.58 -7.06 -6.42
C CYS A 95 0.31 -7.67 -7.79
N ASN A 96 -0.66 -7.16 -8.52
CA ASN A 96 -0.99 -7.65 -9.85
C ASN A 96 0.16 -7.38 -10.81
N GLU A 97 0.75 -8.44 -11.30
CA GLU A 97 1.81 -8.37 -12.29
C GLU A 97 1.24 -8.22 -13.70
#